data_90bed1888894d8a447f1481b3a1d5c40
#
_entry.id   90bed1888894d8a447f1481b3a1d5c40
#
_cell.length_a   1.000
_cell.length_b   1.000
_cell.length_c   1.000
_cell.angle_alpha   90.00
_cell.angle_beta   90.00
_cell.angle_gamma   90.00
#
_symmetry.space_group_name_H-M   'P 1'
#
loop_
_entity.id
_entity.type
_entity.pdbx_description
1 polymer ?
#
loop_
_entity_poly.entity_id
_entity_poly.type
_entity_poly.pdbx_seq_one_letter_code
_entity_poly.pdbx_strand_id
1 'polypeptide(L)'
;MRLCPAALDYTTTFTGGTGSGELVKVQIDTSKMTWQVTFLDSSVPRATGTVQPTRSDTASGSNVMSGKLQPETGLPTEKLNQCAFQLAGASLDPNRPARLFVGEGVAGGTIPGARIQFDGVAGAGVVPDTTFPYFQFIGFAQTETDLGKIAGQYNGSGFHEVPSKNFQTVAQDYRMTLAADGSFLVCDNKPGGTCAQKGNKFVPTAGGALLSTNYAAELPPTLGGTLGRAYLIVGKLRGQLVPVMIRVGYASGSIGGVLGGMPLGADDEIGIGMMAPAAAVAQGSVNGEYVGVDSSFDYRTTALVGPDATMLDPFRASDASLATAFALDYAQQVPGVVTTTRKGGAAGGPTGKFMFTGGVFGFLESRGGSPYFTIGAFVQ
;
A
#
# COMPACT_ATOMS: atom_id res chain seq x y z
N MET A 1 13.91 19.46 0.62
CA MET A 1 14.69 18.34 1.24
C MET A 1 14.51 17.16 0.33
N ARG A 2 15.58 16.56 -0.13
CA ARG A 2 15.51 15.44 -1.09
C ARG A 2 15.23 14.15 -0.32
N LEU A 3 14.30 13.31 -0.78
CA LEU A 3 14.15 11.96 -0.24
C LEU A 3 15.29 11.05 -0.68
N CYS A 4 15.77 11.27 -1.90
CA CYS A 4 16.91 10.56 -2.44
C CYS A 4 18.21 11.12 -1.88
N PRO A 5 19.02 10.34 -1.15
CA PRO A 5 20.30 10.81 -0.63
C PRO A 5 21.31 11.06 -1.76
N ALA A 6 22.20 12.00 -1.55
CA ALA A 6 23.25 12.33 -2.52
C ALA A 6 24.32 11.22 -2.63
N ALA A 7 24.44 10.38 -1.62
CA ALA A 7 25.32 9.22 -1.57
C ALA A 7 24.55 8.00 -1.07
N LEU A 8 24.75 6.87 -1.73
CA LEU A 8 24.11 5.58 -1.39
C LEU A 8 25.02 4.81 -0.39
N ASP A 9 25.27 5.40 0.76
CA ASP A 9 26.03 4.73 1.81
C ASP A 9 25.16 4.67 3.07
N TYR A 10 24.11 3.84 3.03
CA TYR A 10 23.31 3.61 4.22
C TYR A 10 22.74 2.21 4.28
N THR A 11 22.71 1.71 5.49
CA THR A 11 22.01 0.49 5.87
C THR A 11 20.83 0.88 6.71
N THR A 12 19.64 0.55 6.24
CA THR A 12 18.41 0.94 6.94
C THR A 12 17.35 -0.15 6.82
N THR A 13 16.50 -0.20 7.84
CA THR A 13 15.33 -1.08 7.89
C THR A 13 14.07 -0.23 7.85
N PHE A 14 13.19 -0.54 6.91
CA PHE A 14 11.92 0.14 6.72
C PHE A 14 10.79 -0.79 7.16
N THR A 15 9.98 -0.35 8.11
CA THR A 15 8.73 -1.04 8.48
C THR A 15 7.62 -0.56 7.57
N GLY A 16 6.94 -1.47 6.90
CA GLY A 16 5.97 -1.11 5.89
C GLY A 16 4.91 -2.17 5.64
N GLY A 17 4.07 -1.87 4.67
CA GLY A 17 2.99 -2.73 4.23
C GLY A 17 3.04 -3.00 2.73
N THR A 18 2.38 -4.08 2.33
CA THR A 18 2.26 -4.49 0.93
C THR A 18 0.82 -4.43 0.44
N GLY A 19 0.64 -4.33 -0.87
CA GLY A 19 -0.68 -4.39 -1.50
C GLY A 19 -1.37 -5.74 -1.34
N SER A 20 -0.61 -6.80 -1.08
CA SER A 20 -1.14 -8.12 -0.71
C SER A 20 -1.60 -8.22 0.75
N GLY A 21 -1.53 -7.13 1.52
CA GLY A 21 -1.95 -7.11 2.91
C GLY A 21 -0.95 -7.77 3.87
N GLU A 22 0.34 -7.60 3.64
CA GLU A 22 1.38 -8.16 4.50
C GLU A 22 2.12 -7.05 5.25
N LEU A 23 2.34 -7.24 6.55
CA LEU A 23 3.21 -6.38 7.36
C LEU A 23 4.64 -6.89 7.23
N VAL A 24 5.54 -6.03 6.79
CA VAL A 24 6.92 -6.42 6.49
C VAL A 24 7.95 -5.43 7.04
N LYS A 25 9.17 -5.91 7.23
CA LYS A 25 10.39 -5.10 7.33
C LYS A 25 11.25 -5.35 6.11
N VAL A 26 11.62 -4.28 5.42
CA VAL A 26 12.56 -4.32 4.30
C VAL A 26 13.87 -3.71 4.76
N GLN A 27 14.93 -4.50 4.72
CA GLN A 27 16.28 -4.04 5.02
C GLN A 27 17.08 -3.91 3.73
N ILE A 28 17.76 -2.77 3.59
CA ILE A 28 18.65 -2.44 2.48
C ILE A 28 20.04 -2.20 3.04
N ASP A 29 21.03 -2.86 2.46
CA ASP A 29 22.45 -2.66 2.76
C ASP A 29 23.17 -2.33 1.44
N THR A 30 23.39 -1.04 1.20
CA THR A 30 24.06 -0.58 -0.02
C THR A 30 25.56 -0.81 -0.01
N SER A 31 26.18 -1.00 1.15
CA SER A 31 27.60 -1.33 1.27
C SER A 31 27.91 -2.77 0.82
N LYS A 32 26.96 -3.68 1.10
CA LYS A 32 27.06 -5.09 0.69
C LYS A 32 26.25 -5.41 -0.56
N MET A 33 25.50 -4.44 -1.07
CA MET A 33 24.55 -4.61 -2.17
C MET A 33 23.63 -5.81 -1.92
N THR A 34 22.96 -5.80 -0.75
CA THR A 34 22.01 -6.86 -0.36
C THR A 34 20.70 -6.26 0.13
N TRP A 35 19.65 -7.05 0.00
CA TRP A 35 18.35 -6.75 0.55
C TRP A 35 17.81 -7.94 1.33
N GLN A 36 16.91 -7.65 2.28
CA GLN A 36 16.15 -8.65 3.02
C GLN A 36 14.74 -8.13 3.28
N VAL A 37 13.75 -8.99 3.07
CA VAL A 37 12.36 -8.78 3.49
C VAL A 37 12.05 -9.77 4.58
N THR A 38 11.61 -9.27 5.73
CA THR A 38 11.11 -10.08 6.84
C THR A 38 9.61 -9.87 6.95
N PHE A 39 8.84 -10.93 6.80
CA PHE A 39 7.40 -10.90 6.97
C PHE A 39 7.05 -11.00 8.45
N LEU A 40 6.42 -9.96 8.99
CA LEU A 40 5.98 -9.90 10.39
C LEU A 40 4.58 -10.48 10.57
N ASP A 41 3.71 -10.25 9.60
CA ASP A 41 2.39 -10.88 9.49
C ASP A 41 2.00 -11.03 8.02
N SER A 42 1.46 -12.17 7.67
CA SER A 42 0.96 -12.49 6.35
C SER A 42 -0.13 -13.55 6.44
N SER A 43 -1.19 -13.38 5.65
CA SER A 43 -2.21 -14.42 5.43
C SER A 43 -2.25 -14.89 3.98
N VAL A 44 -1.26 -14.49 3.17
CA VAL A 44 -1.17 -14.87 1.76
C VAL A 44 -0.79 -16.34 1.66
N PRO A 45 -1.68 -17.21 1.14
CA PRO A 45 -1.36 -18.61 0.89
C PRO A 45 -0.44 -18.71 -0.33
N ARG A 46 0.78 -19.18 -0.11
CA ARG A 46 1.82 -19.24 -1.15
C ARG A 46 2.01 -20.68 -1.62
N ALA A 47 2.17 -20.87 -2.92
CA ALA A 47 2.43 -22.18 -3.51
C ALA A 47 3.74 -22.78 -3.02
N THR A 48 3.83 -24.11 -2.98
CA THR A 48 5.04 -24.85 -2.64
C THR A 48 6.22 -24.37 -3.51
N GLY A 49 7.39 -24.25 -2.91
CA GLY A 49 8.62 -23.81 -3.57
C GLY A 49 8.81 -22.29 -3.61
N THR A 50 7.82 -21.51 -3.17
CA THR A 50 7.97 -20.08 -2.89
C THR A 50 8.20 -19.85 -1.40
N VAL A 51 8.62 -18.64 -1.01
CA VAL A 51 8.74 -18.30 0.41
C VAL A 51 7.38 -18.45 1.07
N GLN A 52 7.34 -19.15 2.19
CA GLN A 52 6.14 -19.38 3.00
C GLN A 52 6.29 -18.55 4.29
N PRO A 53 5.83 -17.28 4.32
CA PRO A 53 5.91 -16.52 5.55
C PRO A 53 4.95 -17.14 6.56
N THR A 54 5.53 -17.62 7.66
CA THR A 54 4.76 -18.06 8.80
C THR A 54 4.25 -16.85 9.57
N ARG A 55 3.11 -16.98 10.23
CA ARG A 55 2.67 -16.00 11.22
C ARG A 55 3.74 -15.87 12.31
N SER A 56 3.87 -14.68 12.86
CA SER A 56 4.91 -14.34 13.84
C SER A 56 4.91 -15.20 15.10
N ASP A 57 3.84 -15.91 15.37
CA ASP A 57 3.67 -16.82 16.52
C ASP A 57 4.14 -18.26 16.28
N THR A 58 4.50 -18.60 15.04
CA THR A 58 4.99 -19.94 14.68
C THR A 58 6.41 -19.87 14.09
N ALA A 59 7.32 -19.29 14.83
CA ALA A 59 8.67 -19.01 14.40
C ALA A 59 9.47 -20.30 14.04
N SER A 60 9.49 -20.65 12.77
CA SER A 60 10.53 -21.51 12.22
C SER A 60 10.87 -21.10 10.79
N GLY A 61 11.82 -20.22 10.63
CA GLY A 61 12.80 -20.17 9.54
C GLY A 61 12.38 -19.70 8.15
N SER A 62 11.10 -19.54 7.82
CA SER A 62 10.69 -19.23 6.43
C SER A 62 10.05 -17.85 6.23
N ASN A 63 10.12 -16.98 7.21
CA ASN A 63 9.54 -15.63 7.12
C ASN A 63 10.50 -14.59 6.54
N VAL A 64 11.60 -15.00 5.93
CA VAL A 64 12.63 -14.11 5.38
C VAL A 64 12.90 -14.42 3.93
N MET A 65 12.88 -13.40 3.09
CA MET A 65 13.43 -13.40 1.74
C MET A 65 14.68 -12.53 1.71
N SER A 66 15.68 -12.89 0.91
CA SER A 66 16.87 -12.06 0.75
C SER A 66 17.49 -12.25 -0.64
N GLY A 67 18.32 -11.30 -1.05
CA GLY A 67 19.01 -11.36 -2.33
C GLY A 67 20.01 -10.22 -2.50
N LYS A 68 20.39 -10.01 -3.76
CA LYS A 68 21.30 -8.94 -4.15
C LYS A 68 20.55 -7.72 -4.65
N LEU A 69 21.04 -6.54 -4.31
CA LEU A 69 20.65 -5.31 -4.94
C LEU A 69 21.41 -5.16 -6.27
N GLN A 70 20.70 -4.74 -7.30
CA GLN A 70 21.28 -4.29 -8.54
C GLN A 70 20.87 -2.83 -8.75
N PRO A 71 21.82 -1.91 -9.00
CA PRO A 71 21.45 -0.54 -9.31
C PRO A 71 20.52 -0.48 -10.52
N GLU A 72 19.49 0.35 -10.42
CA GLU A 72 18.65 0.64 -11.57
C GLU A 72 19.39 1.58 -12.54
N THR A 73 19.28 1.35 -13.82
CA THR A 73 19.94 2.14 -14.86
C THR A 73 18.99 2.56 -15.99
N GLY A 74 17.79 2.04 -15.99
CA GLY A 74 16.80 2.21 -17.07
C GLY A 74 15.74 3.26 -16.79
N LEU A 75 15.83 4.03 -15.69
CA LEU A 75 14.85 5.07 -15.38
C LEU A 75 15.15 6.37 -16.13
N PRO A 76 14.15 7.26 -16.32
CA PRO A 76 14.27 8.43 -17.19
C PRO A 76 15.36 9.44 -16.81
N THR A 77 15.73 9.51 -15.53
CA THR A 77 16.76 10.44 -15.05
C THR A 77 17.83 9.74 -14.24
N GLU A 78 19.05 10.25 -14.27
CA GLU A 78 20.16 9.76 -13.45
C GLU A 78 19.82 9.78 -11.96
N LYS A 79 19.10 10.81 -11.52
CA LYS A 79 18.68 10.96 -10.14
C LYS A 79 17.70 9.87 -9.69
N LEU A 80 16.76 9.49 -10.55
CA LEU A 80 15.86 8.37 -10.27
C LEU A 80 16.65 7.06 -10.17
N ASN A 81 17.63 6.86 -11.07
CA ASN A 81 18.50 5.68 -11.06
C ASN A 81 19.32 5.59 -9.76
N GLN A 82 19.87 6.70 -9.28
CA GLN A 82 20.65 6.73 -8.03
C GLN A 82 19.89 6.24 -6.82
N CYS A 83 18.56 6.37 -6.83
CA CYS A 83 17.70 6.06 -5.69
C CYS A 83 16.98 4.72 -5.83
N ALA A 84 17.11 4.05 -6.96
CA ALA A 84 16.35 2.85 -7.27
C ALA A 84 17.23 1.61 -7.45
N PHE A 85 16.69 0.48 -7.05
CA PHE A 85 17.34 -0.82 -7.12
C PHE A 85 16.37 -1.87 -7.64
N GLN A 86 16.93 -2.83 -8.37
CA GLN A 86 16.27 -4.09 -8.66
C GLN A 86 16.60 -5.10 -7.56
N LEU A 87 15.58 -5.83 -7.09
CA LEU A 87 15.70 -6.86 -6.08
C LEU A 87 15.95 -8.21 -6.77
N ALA A 88 17.22 -8.51 -7.03
CA ALA A 88 17.60 -9.74 -7.71
C ALA A 88 17.58 -10.96 -6.79
N GLY A 89 17.27 -12.12 -7.36
CA GLY A 89 17.41 -13.43 -6.70
C GLY A 89 16.12 -14.04 -6.15
N ALA A 90 15.01 -13.33 -6.10
CA ALA A 90 13.73 -13.85 -5.61
C ALA A 90 12.54 -13.54 -6.53
N SER A 91 12.80 -13.13 -7.76
CA SER A 91 11.74 -12.84 -8.72
C SER A 91 11.14 -14.11 -9.30
N LEU A 92 9.81 -14.18 -9.37
CA LEU A 92 9.09 -15.22 -10.12
C LEU A 92 9.22 -15.05 -11.64
N ASP A 93 9.49 -13.82 -12.09
CA ASP A 93 9.83 -13.50 -13.48
C ASP A 93 11.18 -12.76 -13.50
N PRO A 94 12.26 -13.42 -13.92
CA PRO A 94 13.59 -12.81 -13.99
C PRO A 94 13.65 -11.58 -14.93
N ASN A 95 12.76 -11.49 -15.91
CA ASN A 95 12.70 -10.36 -16.83
C ASN A 95 11.96 -9.14 -16.24
N ARG A 96 11.27 -9.34 -15.15
CA ARG A 96 10.49 -8.33 -14.43
C ARG A 96 10.83 -8.35 -12.94
N PRO A 97 12.06 -8.01 -12.55
CA PRO A 97 12.44 -7.98 -11.13
C PRO A 97 11.65 -6.91 -10.38
N ALA A 98 11.39 -7.15 -9.11
CA ALA A 98 10.85 -6.14 -8.24
C ALA A 98 11.81 -4.94 -8.16
N ARG A 99 11.27 -3.73 -8.11
CA ARG A 99 12.02 -2.46 -8.08
C ARG A 99 11.65 -1.66 -6.86
N LEU A 100 12.65 -1.15 -6.17
CA LEU A 100 12.48 -0.38 -4.96
C LEU A 100 13.22 0.94 -5.09
N PHE A 101 12.55 2.05 -4.83
CA PHE A 101 13.24 3.31 -4.55
C PHE A 101 13.53 3.39 -3.06
N VAL A 102 14.62 4.03 -2.73
CA VAL A 102 15.05 4.23 -1.34
C VAL A 102 15.37 5.71 -1.15
N GLY A 103 14.71 6.34 -0.20
CA GLY A 103 14.88 7.73 0.15
C GLY A 103 15.26 7.89 1.61
N GLU A 104 15.46 9.14 2.03
CA GLU A 104 15.70 9.48 3.43
C GLU A 104 14.43 9.23 4.25
N GLY A 105 14.43 8.13 5.01
CA GLY A 105 13.33 7.77 5.91
C GLY A 105 12.18 7.01 5.26
N VAL A 106 12.18 6.80 3.94
CA VAL A 106 11.14 6.08 3.22
C VAL A 106 11.72 5.17 2.16
N ALA A 107 11.14 3.99 1.98
CA ALA A 107 11.36 3.13 0.83
C ALA A 107 10.02 2.67 0.27
N GLY A 108 9.94 2.54 -1.04
CA GLY A 108 8.71 2.11 -1.69
C GLY A 108 8.95 1.63 -3.11
N GLY A 109 7.90 1.14 -3.71
CA GLY A 109 7.91 0.49 -5.01
C GLY A 109 7.33 -0.90 -4.90
N THR A 110 8.10 -1.90 -5.31
CA THR A 110 7.66 -3.30 -5.29
C THR A 110 8.63 -4.19 -4.53
N ILE A 111 8.11 -5.23 -3.90
CA ILE A 111 8.88 -6.36 -3.37
C ILE A 111 8.53 -7.63 -4.17
N PRO A 112 9.38 -8.67 -4.14
CA PRO A 112 9.08 -9.91 -4.84
C PRO A 112 7.72 -10.49 -4.43
N GLY A 113 6.94 -10.89 -5.42
CA GLY A 113 5.60 -11.40 -5.25
C GLY A 113 5.54 -12.89 -4.91
N ALA A 114 4.42 -13.51 -5.22
CA ALA A 114 4.18 -14.91 -4.96
C ALA A 114 3.24 -15.53 -6.00
N ARG A 115 3.31 -16.84 -6.16
CA ARG A 115 2.21 -17.61 -6.67
C ARG A 115 1.27 -17.90 -5.50
N ILE A 116 0.07 -17.35 -5.57
CA ILE A 116 -0.97 -17.60 -4.57
C ILE A 116 -1.73 -18.85 -5.00
N GLN A 117 -1.84 -19.79 -4.08
CA GLN A 117 -2.57 -21.04 -4.29
C GLN A 117 -3.46 -21.30 -3.09
N PHE A 118 -4.75 -21.48 -3.37
CA PHE A 118 -5.71 -21.83 -2.35
C PHE A 118 -6.04 -23.32 -2.46
N ASP A 119 -5.93 -24.03 -1.36
CA ASP A 119 -6.42 -25.39 -1.28
C ASP A 119 -7.95 -25.36 -1.17
N GLY A 120 -8.64 -25.85 -2.19
CA GLY A 120 -10.10 -25.87 -2.23
C GLY A 120 -10.64 -26.81 -3.30
N VAL A 121 -11.92 -27.14 -3.21
CA VAL A 121 -12.61 -28.00 -4.19
C VAL A 121 -13.13 -27.13 -5.35
N ALA A 122 -12.77 -27.48 -6.57
CA ALA A 122 -13.24 -26.78 -7.78
C ALA A 122 -14.77 -26.70 -7.80
N GLY A 123 -15.30 -25.51 -8.03
CA GLY A 123 -16.73 -25.23 -8.10
C GLY A 123 -17.38 -24.77 -6.79
N ALA A 124 -16.65 -24.73 -5.67
CA ALA A 124 -17.16 -24.31 -4.37
C ALA A 124 -16.62 -22.94 -3.91
N GLY A 125 -16.38 -22.01 -4.83
CA GLY A 125 -15.83 -20.69 -4.49
C GLY A 125 -14.31 -20.70 -4.30
N VAL A 126 -13.62 -21.57 -4.99
CA VAL A 126 -12.16 -21.68 -4.97
C VAL A 126 -11.56 -20.42 -5.56
N VAL A 127 -10.62 -19.80 -4.84
CA VAL A 127 -9.78 -18.74 -5.40
C VAL A 127 -8.85 -19.38 -6.43
N PRO A 128 -8.85 -18.89 -7.68
CA PRO A 128 -7.98 -19.45 -8.69
C PRO A 128 -6.51 -19.18 -8.36
N ASP A 129 -5.64 -20.11 -8.71
CA ASP A 129 -4.20 -19.89 -8.63
C ASP A 129 -3.82 -18.65 -9.44
N THR A 130 -3.14 -17.73 -8.79
CA THR A 130 -2.73 -16.48 -9.40
C THR A 130 -1.26 -16.21 -9.11
N THR A 131 -0.51 -15.82 -10.14
CA THR A 131 0.90 -15.46 -10.01
C THR A 131 1.03 -13.94 -10.04
N PHE A 132 1.54 -13.38 -8.96
CA PHE A 132 1.91 -11.98 -8.86
C PHE A 132 3.42 -11.88 -8.93
N PRO A 133 4.00 -11.24 -9.95
CA PRO A 133 5.46 -11.12 -10.08
C PRO A 133 6.06 -10.31 -8.93
N TYR A 134 5.31 -9.37 -8.41
CA TYR A 134 5.67 -8.52 -7.27
C TYR A 134 4.41 -7.95 -6.61
N PHE A 135 4.58 -7.42 -5.39
CA PHE A 135 3.55 -6.69 -4.65
C PHE A 135 3.99 -5.24 -4.42
N GLN A 136 3.04 -4.32 -4.33
CA GLN A 136 3.31 -2.95 -3.92
C GLN A 136 3.88 -2.94 -2.50
N PHE A 137 4.77 -1.99 -2.26
CA PHE A 137 5.35 -1.78 -0.94
C PHE A 137 5.59 -0.29 -0.71
N ILE A 138 5.31 0.14 0.52
CA ILE A 138 5.83 1.37 1.09
C ILE A 138 6.14 1.14 2.56
N GLY A 139 7.27 1.68 3.02
CA GLY A 139 7.71 1.55 4.41
C GLY A 139 8.58 2.71 4.85
N PHE A 140 8.75 2.83 6.17
CA PHE A 140 9.40 3.96 6.82
C PHE A 140 10.51 3.48 7.76
N ALA A 141 11.62 4.22 7.78
CA ALA A 141 12.74 3.95 8.67
C ALA A 141 12.38 4.19 10.14
N GLN A 142 11.47 5.11 10.39
CA GLN A 142 10.95 5.42 11.71
C GLN A 142 9.43 5.41 11.68
N THR A 143 8.82 4.77 12.68
CA THR A 143 7.37 4.75 12.85
C THR A 143 6.97 5.36 14.19
N GLU A 144 5.73 5.83 14.27
CA GLU A 144 5.08 6.27 15.50
C GLU A 144 4.02 5.26 15.92
N THR A 145 3.97 4.91 17.19
CA THR A 145 2.96 4.02 17.77
C THR A 145 2.26 4.65 18.98
N ASP A 146 2.64 5.86 19.34
CA ASP A 146 1.96 6.63 20.39
C ASP A 146 0.63 7.16 19.85
N LEU A 147 -0.45 6.54 20.27
CA LEU A 147 -1.80 6.90 19.86
C LEU A 147 -2.17 8.34 20.19
N GLY A 148 -1.62 8.91 21.26
CA GLY A 148 -1.84 10.32 21.62
C GLY A 148 -1.28 11.30 20.57
N LYS A 149 -0.22 10.93 19.88
CA LYS A 149 0.35 11.73 18.79
C LYS A 149 -0.33 11.50 17.44
N ILE A 150 -0.92 10.31 17.26
CA ILE A 150 -1.55 9.90 16.00
C ILE A 150 -3.03 10.30 15.98
N ALA A 151 -3.66 10.49 17.14
CA ALA A 151 -5.08 10.84 17.24
C ALA A 151 -5.41 12.06 16.37
N GLY A 152 -6.51 11.97 15.61
CA GLY A 152 -6.91 13.04 14.70
C GLY A 152 -7.94 12.61 13.68
N GLN A 153 -8.20 13.52 12.73
CA GLN A 153 -9.08 13.28 11.60
C GLN A 153 -8.24 13.12 10.32
N TYR A 154 -8.56 12.11 9.55
CA TYR A 154 -7.85 11.73 8.34
C TYR A 154 -8.82 11.48 7.20
N ASN A 155 -8.37 11.79 5.98
CA ASN A 155 -8.92 11.21 4.76
C ASN A 155 -8.09 10.00 4.38
N GLY A 156 -8.72 8.94 3.89
CA GLY A 156 -8.06 7.74 3.44
C GLY A 156 -8.46 7.37 2.03
N SER A 157 -7.50 6.93 1.24
CA SER A 157 -7.73 6.29 -0.05
C SER A 157 -6.78 5.14 -0.29
N GLY A 158 -7.26 4.18 -1.07
CA GLY A 158 -6.50 3.00 -1.40
C GLY A 158 -7.29 2.07 -2.29
N PHE A 159 -6.79 0.87 -2.42
CA PHE A 159 -7.51 -0.21 -3.07
C PHE A 159 -7.40 -1.48 -2.24
N HIS A 160 -8.42 -2.30 -2.34
CA HIS A 160 -8.42 -3.68 -1.87
C HIS A 160 -8.67 -4.63 -3.02
N GLU A 161 -8.17 -5.83 -2.88
CA GLU A 161 -8.50 -6.97 -3.73
C GLU A 161 -9.29 -7.99 -2.90
N VAL A 162 -10.24 -8.64 -3.53
CA VAL A 162 -11.06 -9.68 -2.92
C VAL A 162 -10.73 -11.02 -3.59
N PRO A 163 -9.82 -11.82 -3.03
CA PRO A 163 -9.37 -13.07 -3.63
C PRO A 163 -10.51 -14.03 -3.99
N SER A 164 -11.51 -14.20 -3.13
CA SER A 164 -12.68 -15.05 -3.39
C SER A 164 -13.55 -14.59 -4.58
N LYS A 165 -13.38 -13.33 -5.02
CA LYS A 165 -14.01 -12.75 -6.20
C LYS A 165 -13.02 -12.59 -7.35
N ASN A 166 -12.09 -13.52 -7.50
CA ASN A 166 -11.06 -13.49 -8.54
C ASN A 166 -10.22 -12.22 -8.51
N PHE A 167 -9.79 -11.81 -7.31
CA PHE A 167 -9.00 -10.59 -7.10
C PHE A 167 -9.68 -9.32 -7.64
N GLN A 168 -11.01 -9.28 -7.58
CA GLN A 168 -11.73 -8.05 -7.91
C GLN A 168 -11.23 -6.90 -7.05
N THR A 169 -10.86 -5.81 -7.70
CA THR A 169 -10.40 -4.59 -7.02
C THR A 169 -11.58 -3.76 -6.51
N VAL A 170 -11.44 -3.22 -5.31
CA VAL A 170 -12.42 -2.35 -4.66
C VAL A 170 -11.72 -1.07 -4.21
N ALA A 171 -12.28 0.07 -4.60
CA ALA A 171 -11.77 1.37 -4.15
C ALA A 171 -12.05 1.57 -2.66
N GLN A 172 -11.06 2.10 -1.96
CA GLN A 172 -11.20 2.59 -0.60
C GLN A 172 -11.15 4.12 -0.63
N ASP A 173 -12.21 4.77 -0.17
CA ASP A 173 -12.34 6.22 -0.10
C ASP A 173 -13.17 6.57 1.14
N TYR A 174 -12.51 6.98 2.20
CA TYR A 174 -13.12 7.15 3.50
C TYR A 174 -12.53 8.32 4.30
N ARG A 175 -13.22 8.72 5.33
CA ARG A 175 -12.69 9.55 6.42
C ARG A 175 -12.57 8.71 7.67
N MET A 176 -11.53 8.94 8.45
CA MET A 176 -11.34 8.29 9.74
C MET A 176 -11.13 9.32 10.83
N THR A 177 -11.80 9.12 11.96
CA THR A 177 -11.47 9.78 13.21
C THR A 177 -10.85 8.75 14.14
N LEU A 178 -9.60 8.97 14.53
CA LEU A 178 -8.85 8.13 15.46
C LEU A 178 -8.69 8.85 16.79
N ALA A 179 -9.10 8.21 17.87
CA ALA A 179 -8.96 8.72 19.23
C ALA A 179 -7.64 8.27 19.89
N ALA A 180 -7.20 8.98 20.91
CA ALA A 180 -5.98 8.68 21.64
C ALA A 180 -6.01 7.33 22.40
N ASP A 181 -7.18 6.77 22.61
CA ASP A 181 -7.34 5.43 23.20
C ASP A 181 -7.35 4.30 22.15
N GLY A 182 -7.13 4.64 20.88
CA GLY A 182 -7.11 3.71 19.74
C GLY A 182 -8.49 3.41 19.14
N SER A 183 -9.58 3.90 19.73
CA SER A 183 -10.90 3.77 19.11
C SER A 183 -10.99 4.62 17.84
N PHE A 184 -11.77 4.18 16.86
CA PHE A 184 -11.88 4.89 15.61
C PHE A 184 -13.26 4.75 14.96
N LEU A 185 -13.63 5.74 14.18
CA LEU A 185 -14.82 5.74 13.35
C LEU A 185 -14.39 5.91 11.89
N VAL A 186 -14.93 5.11 11.00
CA VAL A 186 -14.75 5.22 9.54
C VAL A 186 -16.06 5.72 8.95
N CYS A 187 -15.99 6.76 8.14
CA CYS A 187 -17.13 7.37 7.46
C CYS A 187 -16.91 7.32 5.96
N ASP A 188 -17.96 7.17 5.18
CA ASP A 188 -17.89 7.39 3.74
C ASP A 188 -17.38 8.81 3.43
N ASN A 189 -16.47 8.95 2.47
CA ASN A 189 -15.90 10.24 2.11
C ASN A 189 -16.81 11.03 1.15
N LYS A 190 -18.02 11.30 1.60
CA LYS A 190 -19.03 12.12 0.90
C LYS A 190 -19.83 12.96 1.89
N PRO A 191 -20.43 14.08 1.46
CA PRO A 191 -21.34 14.85 2.30
C PRO A 191 -22.46 13.97 2.87
N GLY A 192 -22.68 14.03 4.19
CA GLY A 192 -23.68 13.20 4.87
C GLY A 192 -23.36 11.70 4.92
N GLY A 193 -22.12 11.31 4.66
CA GLY A 193 -21.67 9.92 4.71
C GLY A 193 -21.87 9.30 6.09
N THR A 194 -22.29 8.03 6.11
CA THR A 194 -22.50 7.29 7.37
C THR A 194 -21.16 6.95 8.01
N CYS A 195 -21.13 7.01 9.34
CA CYS A 195 -19.95 6.64 10.13
C CYS A 195 -20.26 5.36 10.92
N ALA A 196 -19.28 4.47 10.96
CA ALA A 196 -19.37 3.25 11.75
C ALA A 196 -18.00 2.90 12.34
N GLN A 197 -18.02 2.23 13.47
CA GLN A 197 -16.84 1.57 13.98
C GLN A 197 -16.61 0.28 13.17
N LYS A 198 -15.44 0.16 12.56
CA LYS A 198 -15.15 -0.94 11.60
C LYS A 198 -14.20 -2.01 12.16
N GLY A 199 -13.90 -1.96 13.47
CA GLY A 199 -13.00 -2.91 14.11
C GLY A 199 -12.78 -2.61 15.57
N ASN A 200 -12.02 -3.45 16.24
CA ASN A 200 -11.54 -3.21 17.59
C ASN A 200 -10.56 -2.04 17.62
N LYS A 201 -10.29 -1.50 18.80
CA LYS A 201 -9.33 -0.43 18.98
C LYS A 201 -7.96 -0.81 18.38
N PHE A 202 -7.30 0.18 17.79
CA PHE A 202 -5.90 0.02 17.44
C PHE A 202 -5.05 -0.12 18.69
N VAL A 203 -4.14 -1.09 18.68
CA VAL A 203 -3.15 -1.34 19.73
C VAL A 203 -1.76 -1.41 19.16
N PRO A 204 -0.74 -0.86 19.84
CA PRO A 204 0.65 -0.96 19.40
C PRO A 204 1.13 -2.42 19.33
N THR A 205 1.95 -2.71 18.32
CA THR A 205 2.63 -4.00 18.17
C THR A 205 4.13 -3.85 18.29
N ALA A 206 4.83 -4.93 18.64
CA ALA A 206 6.29 -4.97 18.66
C ALA A 206 6.91 -4.76 17.27
N GLY A 207 6.12 -4.92 16.19
CA GLY A 207 6.53 -4.69 14.82
C GLY A 207 6.67 -3.22 14.44
N GLY A 208 6.24 -2.27 15.29
CA GLY A 208 6.27 -0.83 14.99
C GLY A 208 5.05 -0.36 14.19
N ALA A 209 3.96 -1.10 14.23
CA ALA A 209 2.66 -0.74 13.66
C ALA A 209 1.57 -0.83 14.72
N LEU A 210 0.39 -0.31 14.42
CA LEU A 210 -0.81 -0.46 15.22
C LEU A 210 -1.70 -1.52 14.58
N LEU A 211 -2.26 -2.42 15.39
CA LEU A 211 -3.13 -3.51 14.96
C LEU A 211 -4.57 -3.26 15.38
N SER A 212 -5.49 -3.41 14.47
CA SER A 212 -6.93 -3.55 14.74
C SER A 212 -7.44 -4.88 14.16
N THR A 213 -8.31 -5.56 14.89
CA THR A 213 -9.01 -6.76 14.42
C THR A 213 -10.47 -6.44 14.17
N ASN A 214 -11.12 -7.16 13.26
CA ASN A 214 -12.55 -7.01 13.05
C ASN A 214 -13.35 -7.44 14.27
N TYR A 215 -14.55 -6.87 14.46
CA TYR A 215 -15.45 -7.23 15.58
C TYR A 215 -16.01 -8.63 15.49
N ALA A 216 -16.29 -9.10 14.29
CA ALA A 216 -16.90 -10.38 14.09
C ALA A 216 -16.09 -11.17 13.05
N ALA A 217 -15.71 -12.37 13.41
CA ALA A 217 -15.54 -13.41 12.42
C ALA A 217 -16.94 -13.76 11.91
N GLU A 218 -17.12 -13.90 10.61
CA GLU A 218 -18.37 -14.47 10.07
C GLU A 218 -18.59 -15.89 10.59
N LEU A 219 -17.51 -16.55 11.03
CA LEU A 219 -17.56 -17.80 11.78
C LEU A 219 -16.86 -17.63 13.13
N PRO A 220 -17.40 -18.24 14.19
CA PRO A 220 -16.71 -18.27 15.48
C PRO A 220 -15.31 -18.85 15.35
N PRO A 221 -14.33 -18.34 16.11
CA PRO A 221 -12.95 -18.90 16.14
C PRO A 221 -12.92 -20.41 16.46
N THR A 222 -13.91 -20.90 17.21
CA THR A 222 -14.09 -22.33 17.51
C THR A 222 -14.36 -23.20 16.29
N LEU A 223 -14.79 -22.62 15.17
CA LEU A 223 -14.98 -23.28 13.89
C LEU A 223 -13.86 -22.98 12.88
N GLY A 224 -12.71 -22.50 13.36
CA GLY A 224 -11.55 -22.20 12.53
C GLY A 224 -11.62 -20.84 11.85
N GLY A 225 -12.56 -19.99 12.22
CA GLY A 225 -12.64 -18.62 11.72
C GLY A 225 -11.46 -17.79 12.20
N THR A 226 -10.82 -17.07 11.28
CA THR A 226 -9.78 -16.10 11.59
C THR A 226 -10.34 -14.69 11.35
N LEU A 227 -10.06 -13.78 12.27
CA LEU A 227 -10.47 -12.39 12.12
C LEU A 227 -9.60 -11.70 11.06
N GLY A 228 -10.22 -10.95 10.17
CA GLY A 228 -9.52 -9.98 9.35
C GLY A 228 -8.86 -8.93 10.25
N ARG A 229 -7.69 -8.43 9.81
CA ARG A 229 -6.86 -7.48 10.53
C ARG A 229 -6.59 -6.26 9.68
N ALA A 230 -6.39 -5.13 10.33
CA ALA A 230 -5.82 -3.95 9.71
C ALA A 230 -4.58 -3.52 10.49
N TYR A 231 -3.51 -3.21 9.80
CA TYR A 231 -2.35 -2.56 10.39
C TYR A 231 -2.31 -1.12 9.94
N LEU A 232 -2.14 -0.22 10.89
CA LEU A 232 -1.84 1.17 10.65
C LEU A 232 -0.35 1.38 10.92
N ILE A 233 0.40 1.65 9.87
CA ILE A 233 1.83 1.93 9.89
C ILE A 233 1.98 3.44 9.76
N VAL A 234 2.44 4.11 10.81
CA VAL A 234 2.53 5.57 10.81
C VAL A 234 3.99 5.98 10.69
N GLY A 235 4.41 6.30 9.48
CA GLY A 235 5.77 6.80 9.21
C GLY A 235 6.01 8.19 9.78
N LYS A 236 7.23 8.43 10.24
CA LYS A 236 7.74 9.78 10.56
C LYS A 236 8.59 10.27 9.42
N LEU A 237 8.12 11.24 8.70
CA LEU A 237 8.80 11.75 7.53
C LEU A 237 8.71 13.27 7.48
N ARG A 238 9.85 13.95 7.44
CA ARG A 238 9.93 15.43 7.38
C ARG A 238 9.14 16.13 8.51
N GLY A 239 9.16 15.55 9.71
CA GLY A 239 8.43 16.10 10.86
C GLY A 239 6.91 15.92 10.79
N GLN A 240 6.41 15.18 9.81
CA GLN A 240 5.00 14.86 9.65
C GLN A 240 4.75 13.37 9.83
N LEU A 241 3.51 13.03 10.17
CA LEU A 241 3.05 11.64 10.22
C LEU A 241 2.46 11.23 8.87
N VAL A 242 2.85 10.06 8.41
CA VAL A 242 2.39 9.46 7.15
C VAL A 242 1.74 8.12 7.47
N PRO A 243 0.42 8.09 7.71
CA PRO A 243 -0.28 6.86 8.00
C PRO A 243 -0.54 6.06 6.72
N VAL A 244 -0.12 4.81 6.72
CA VAL A 244 -0.42 3.81 5.69
C VAL A 244 -1.19 2.68 6.35
N MET A 245 -2.30 2.30 5.76
CA MET A 245 -3.12 1.20 6.23
C MET A 245 -3.00 0.02 5.30
N ILE A 246 -2.79 -1.16 5.84
CA ILE A 246 -2.93 -2.41 5.11
C ILE A 246 -4.07 -3.24 5.67
N ARG A 247 -4.77 -3.90 4.77
CA ARG A 247 -5.79 -4.87 5.11
C ARG A 247 -5.21 -6.27 4.96
N VAL A 248 -5.18 -7.01 6.06
CA VAL A 248 -4.77 -8.41 6.11
C VAL A 248 -6.03 -9.25 6.22
N GLY A 249 -6.63 -9.52 5.08
CA GLY A 249 -7.77 -10.40 4.99
C GLY A 249 -7.38 -11.85 5.25
N TYR A 250 -8.37 -12.68 5.43
CA TYR A 250 -8.18 -14.11 5.56
C TYR A 250 -8.93 -14.85 4.46
N ALA A 251 -8.19 -15.46 3.56
CA ALA A 251 -8.75 -16.03 2.34
C ALA A 251 -9.25 -17.47 2.47
N SER A 252 -9.09 -18.12 3.59
CA SER A 252 -9.62 -19.47 3.78
C SER A 252 -9.97 -19.75 5.24
N GLY A 253 -11.23 -19.57 5.61
CA GLY A 253 -11.79 -20.42 6.64
C GLY A 253 -12.15 -21.75 5.97
N SER A 254 -11.35 -22.77 6.06
CA SER A 254 -11.83 -24.11 5.76
C SER A 254 -12.63 -24.58 6.96
N ILE A 255 -13.86 -25.04 6.75
CA ILE A 255 -14.44 -25.98 7.72
C ILE A 255 -13.63 -27.24 7.57
N GLY A 256 -12.59 -27.36 8.39
CA GLY A 256 -11.70 -28.51 8.38
C GLY A 256 -12.55 -29.78 8.46
N GLY A 257 -12.49 -30.60 7.46
CA GLY A 257 -12.95 -31.97 7.48
C GLY A 257 -14.44 -32.23 7.29
N VAL A 258 -15.35 -31.26 7.46
CA VAL A 258 -16.81 -31.56 7.40
C VAL A 258 -17.42 -31.31 6.02
N LEU A 259 -16.89 -30.38 5.23
CA LEU A 259 -17.39 -30.05 3.90
C LEU A 259 -16.26 -29.87 2.86
N GLY A 260 -15.18 -30.62 2.96
CA GLY A 260 -14.15 -30.66 1.91
C GLY A 260 -13.38 -29.36 1.71
N GLY A 261 -13.19 -28.57 2.77
CA GLY A 261 -12.33 -27.37 2.67
C GLY A 261 -12.98 -26.16 2.01
N MET A 262 -14.30 -26.06 1.98
CA MET A 262 -14.99 -24.86 1.48
C MET A 262 -14.54 -23.62 2.26
N PRO A 263 -14.10 -22.55 1.58
CA PRO A 263 -13.97 -21.25 2.19
C PRO A 263 -15.36 -20.77 2.60
N LEU A 264 -15.58 -20.61 3.88
CA LEU A 264 -16.79 -19.99 4.40
C LEU A 264 -16.53 -18.51 4.57
N GLY A 265 -17.37 -17.70 3.97
CA GLY A 265 -17.58 -16.27 4.14
C GLY A 265 -16.43 -15.54 4.80
N ALA A 266 -15.28 -15.50 4.18
CA ALA A 266 -14.10 -14.96 4.80
C ALA A 266 -14.08 -13.45 4.57
N ASP A 267 -13.60 -12.73 5.54
CA ASP A 267 -13.12 -11.39 5.37
C ASP A 267 -11.78 -11.48 4.62
N ASP A 268 -11.85 -11.72 3.33
CA ASP A 268 -10.70 -12.00 2.47
C ASP A 268 -10.17 -10.76 1.73
N GLU A 269 -10.63 -9.55 2.10
CA GLU A 269 -10.09 -8.33 1.54
C GLU A 269 -8.64 -8.11 1.96
N ILE A 270 -7.76 -7.98 0.98
CA ILE A 270 -6.36 -7.61 1.13
C ILE A 270 -6.11 -6.29 0.42
N GLY A 271 -5.16 -5.49 0.89
CA GLY A 271 -4.87 -4.25 0.18
C GLY A 271 -4.07 -3.25 0.98
N ILE A 272 -3.84 -2.11 0.33
CA ILE A 272 -3.07 -1.00 0.86
C ILE A 272 -3.76 0.32 0.58
N GLY A 273 -3.66 1.24 1.51
CA GLY A 273 -4.11 2.61 1.37
C GLY A 273 -3.25 3.58 2.16
N MET A 274 -3.39 4.83 1.81
CA MET A 274 -2.75 5.93 2.50
C MET A 274 -3.81 6.78 3.20
N MET A 275 -3.45 7.37 4.33
CA MET A 275 -4.24 8.42 4.95
C MET A 275 -3.42 9.71 5.03
N ALA A 276 -4.12 10.84 4.95
CA ALA A 276 -3.55 12.15 5.19
C ALA A 276 -4.44 12.93 6.18
N PRO A 277 -3.87 13.82 6.99
CA PRO A 277 -4.66 14.68 7.87
C PRO A 277 -5.78 15.40 7.10
N ALA A 278 -6.96 15.51 7.70
CA ALA A 278 -8.08 16.27 7.14
C ALA A 278 -7.83 17.79 7.29
N ALA A 279 -6.75 18.26 6.69
CA ALA A 279 -6.30 19.65 6.72
C ALA A 279 -6.06 20.14 5.29
N ALA A 280 -6.43 21.38 5.01
CA ALA A 280 -6.31 21.94 3.67
C ALA A 280 -4.84 21.93 3.17
N VAL A 281 -4.68 21.54 1.92
CA VAL A 281 -3.40 21.55 1.19
C VAL A 281 -3.33 22.82 0.35
N ALA A 282 -2.34 23.65 0.58
CA ALA A 282 -2.17 24.86 -0.21
C ALA A 282 -1.66 24.54 -1.63
N GLN A 283 -2.19 25.21 -2.64
CA GLN A 283 -1.65 25.13 -4.00
C GLN A 283 -0.16 25.48 -3.99
N GLY A 284 0.63 24.70 -4.69
CA GLY A 284 2.09 24.85 -4.78
C GLY A 284 2.89 24.17 -3.66
N SER A 285 2.29 23.85 -2.52
CA SER A 285 3.00 23.23 -1.40
C SER A 285 3.46 21.77 -1.67
N VAL A 286 2.85 21.15 -2.67
CA VAL A 286 3.10 19.75 -3.04
C VAL A 286 3.68 19.61 -4.45
N ASN A 287 4.12 20.74 -5.04
CA ASN A 287 4.77 20.69 -6.35
C ASN A 287 6.06 19.88 -6.30
N GLY A 288 6.28 19.06 -7.31
CA GLY A 288 7.51 18.26 -7.43
C GLY A 288 7.32 16.96 -8.16
N GLU A 289 8.38 16.18 -8.16
CA GLU A 289 8.46 14.87 -8.79
C GLU A 289 8.32 13.79 -7.73
N TYR A 290 7.52 12.77 -8.04
CA TYR A 290 7.25 11.65 -7.16
C TYR A 290 7.51 10.33 -7.89
N VAL A 291 7.94 9.33 -7.14
CA VAL A 291 8.10 7.95 -7.61
C VAL A 291 7.28 7.03 -6.72
N GLY A 292 6.69 6.01 -7.30
CA GLY A 292 5.83 5.11 -6.54
C GLY A 292 5.47 3.83 -7.26
N VAL A 293 4.35 3.27 -6.85
CA VAL A 293 3.79 2.02 -7.35
C VAL A 293 2.28 2.15 -7.44
N ASP A 294 1.69 1.48 -8.41
CA ASP A 294 0.24 1.52 -8.61
C ASP A 294 -0.47 0.17 -8.36
N SER A 295 -1.79 0.21 -8.41
CA SER A 295 -2.65 -0.97 -8.23
C SER A 295 -2.56 -1.99 -9.36
N SER A 296 -1.87 -1.66 -10.47
CA SER A 296 -1.50 -2.62 -11.50
C SER A 296 -0.13 -3.26 -11.24
N PHE A 297 0.44 -3.04 -10.05
CA PHE A 297 1.76 -3.50 -9.60
C PHE A 297 2.94 -2.93 -10.41
N ASP A 298 2.71 -1.86 -11.17
CA ASP A 298 3.76 -1.21 -11.93
C ASP A 298 4.49 -0.15 -11.11
N TYR A 299 5.82 -0.17 -11.21
CA TYR A 299 6.67 0.89 -10.68
C TYR A 299 6.51 2.14 -11.53
N ARG A 300 6.13 3.26 -10.92
CA ARG A 300 5.87 4.52 -11.58
C ARG A 300 6.92 5.55 -11.23
N THR A 301 7.54 6.14 -12.23
CA THR A 301 8.67 7.06 -12.08
C THR A 301 8.29 8.53 -12.23
N THR A 302 7.07 8.83 -12.62
CA THR A 302 6.64 10.21 -12.86
C THR A 302 5.21 10.44 -12.39
N ALA A 303 5.07 11.00 -11.21
CA ALA A 303 3.93 11.84 -10.90
C ALA A 303 4.51 13.24 -10.69
N LEU A 304 4.41 14.11 -11.69
CA LEU A 304 4.89 15.46 -11.62
C LEU A 304 3.72 16.40 -11.32
N VAL A 305 3.78 17.05 -10.16
CA VAL A 305 2.83 18.08 -9.76
C VAL A 305 3.43 19.44 -10.08
N GLY A 306 2.82 20.16 -11.01
CA GLY A 306 3.31 21.44 -11.50
C GLY A 306 2.72 22.66 -10.78
N PRO A 307 3.36 23.83 -10.94
CA PRO A 307 2.95 25.07 -10.28
C PRO A 307 1.62 25.64 -10.79
N ASP A 308 1.20 25.23 -11.96
CA ASP A 308 -0.04 25.65 -12.64
C ASP A 308 -1.27 24.81 -12.23
N ALA A 309 -1.21 24.15 -11.08
CA ALA A 309 -2.24 23.23 -10.63
C ALA A 309 -2.51 22.09 -11.63
N THR A 310 -1.45 21.52 -12.18
CA THR A 310 -1.53 20.37 -13.07
C THR A 310 -0.68 19.21 -12.55
N MET A 311 -1.02 18.01 -12.98
CA MET A 311 -0.25 16.81 -12.71
C MET A 311 -0.21 15.91 -13.93
N LEU A 312 0.95 15.33 -14.23
CA LEU A 312 1.05 14.28 -15.21
C LEU A 312 0.37 13.00 -14.72
N ASP A 313 -0.28 12.29 -15.63
CA ASP A 313 -0.93 11.03 -15.31
C ASP A 313 0.12 9.97 -14.90
N PRO A 314 0.12 9.48 -13.66
CA PRO A 314 1.10 8.47 -13.22
C PRO A 314 1.04 7.19 -14.04
N PHE A 315 -0.12 6.84 -14.57
CA PHE A 315 -0.30 5.67 -15.42
C PHE A 315 0.38 5.80 -16.78
N ARG A 316 0.59 7.03 -17.26
CA ARG A 316 1.17 7.35 -18.56
C ARG A 316 2.54 8.01 -18.45
N ALA A 317 3.37 7.51 -17.55
CA ALA A 317 4.66 8.09 -17.22
C ALA A 317 5.61 8.25 -18.42
N SER A 318 5.43 7.49 -19.49
CA SER A 318 6.19 7.61 -20.75
C SER A 318 5.66 8.70 -21.68
N ASP A 319 4.44 9.21 -21.44
CA ASP A 319 3.82 10.29 -22.22
C ASP A 319 3.79 11.58 -21.39
N ALA A 320 4.89 12.32 -21.46
CA ALA A 320 5.02 13.63 -20.78
C ALA A 320 4.16 14.74 -21.40
N SER A 321 3.22 14.40 -22.29
CA SER A 321 2.37 15.41 -22.91
C SER A 321 1.37 15.98 -21.91
N LEU A 322 1.32 17.31 -21.81
CA LEU A 322 0.35 18.03 -21.00
C LEU A 322 -1.11 17.75 -21.42
N ALA A 323 -1.33 17.19 -22.60
CA ALA A 323 -2.67 16.83 -23.11
C ALA A 323 -3.31 15.69 -22.30
N THR A 324 -2.49 14.86 -21.64
CA THR A 324 -2.96 13.76 -20.77
C THR A 324 -2.94 14.11 -19.29
N ALA A 325 -2.51 15.33 -18.94
CA ALA A 325 -2.41 15.78 -17.56
C ALA A 325 -3.79 15.92 -16.90
N PHE A 326 -3.78 15.89 -15.59
CA PHE A 326 -4.91 16.28 -14.76
C PHE A 326 -4.82 17.76 -14.38
N ALA A 327 -5.94 18.45 -14.35
CA ALA A 327 -6.10 19.69 -13.61
C ALA A 327 -6.41 19.38 -12.16
N LEU A 328 -5.75 20.06 -11.23
CA LEU A 328 -5.92 19.90 -9.79
C LEU A 328 -6.83 21.00 -9.25
N ASP A 329 -7.88 20.63 -8.53
CA ASP A 329 -8.77 21.58 -7.86
C ASP A 329 -8.43 21.67 -6.37
N TYR A 330 -7.89 22.79 -5.97
CA TYR A 330 -7.53 23.11 -4.59
C TYR A 330 -8.67 23.79 -3.80
N ALA A 331 -9.89 23.87 -4.34
CA ALA A 331 -11.06 24.36 -3.59
C ALA A 331 -11.43 23.42 -2.41
N GLN A 332 -11.08 22.13 -2.53
CA GLN A 332 -11.13 21.14 -1.47
C GLN A 332 -12.45 21.12 -0.69
N GLN A 333 -13.54 20.69 -1.33
CA GLN A 333 -14.82 20.48 -0.64
C GLN A 333 -14.68 19.60 0.61
N VAL A 334 -13.71 18.70 0.61
CA VAL A 334 -13.24 17.95 1.76
C VAL A 334 -11.81 18.40 2.06
N PRO A 335 -11.53 19.03 3.20
CA PRO A 335 -10.19 19.52 3.53
C PRO A 335 -9.15 18.40 3.45
N GLY A 336 -8.04 18.62 2.74
CA GLY A 336 -6.98 17.63 2.53
C GLY A 336 -7.18 16.71 1.31
N VAL A 337 -8.28 16.83 0.59
CA VAL A 337 -8.53 16.08 -0.66
C VAL A 337 -8.53 17.05 -1.84
N VAL A 338 -7.51 16.96 -2.66
CA VAL A 338 -7.43 17.70 -3.94
C VAL A 338 -8.07 16.85 -5.02
N THR A 339 -9.14 17.37 -5.64
CA THR A 339 -9.82 16.64 -6.71
C THR A 339 -9.15 16.90 -8.06
N THR A 340 -9.30 15.95 -9.00
CA THR A 340 -8.67 16.05 -10.31
C THR A 340 -9.69 15.87 -11.43
N THR A 341 -9.45 16.54 -12.54
CA THR A 341 -10.17 16.33 -13.81
C THR A 341 -9.15 16.18 -14.94
N ARG A 342 -9.42 15.31 -15.90
CA ARG A 342 -8.55 15.17 -17.09
C ARG A 342 -8.63 16.43 -17.96
N LYS A 343 -7.47 16.99 -18.31
CA LYS A 343 -7.39 18.00 -19.35
C LYS A 343 -7.79 17.37 -20.70
N GLY A 344 -8.72 18.01 -21.41
CA GLY A 344 -9.22 17.49 -22.70
C GLY A 344 -10.25 16.35 -22.60
N GLY A 345 -10.67 15.97 -21.42
CA GLY A 345 -11.80 15.05 -21.21
C GLY A 345 -13.15 15.74 -21.38
N ALA A 346 -14.19 14.98 -21.74
CA ALA A 346 -15.55 15.48 -21.74
C ALA A 346 -15.94 16.04 -20.36
N ALA A 347 -16.72 17.10 -20.31
CA ALA A 347 -17.27 17.61 -19.05
C ALA A 347 -18.00 16.47 -18.31
N GLY A 348 -17.60 16.17 -17.06
CA GLY A 348 -18.10 15.03 -16.30
C GLY A 348 -17.27 13.75 -16.45
N GLY A 349 -16.06 13.84 -17.03
CA GLY A 349 -15.11 12.71 -17.07
C GLY A 349 -14.65 12.24 -15.69
N PRO A 350 -13.95 11.10 -15.62
CA PRO A 350 -13.54 10.50 -14.35
C PRO A 350 -12.73 11.50 -13.51
N THR A 351 -13.16 11.67 -12.28
CA THR A 351 -12.49 12.50 -11.29
C THR A 351 -11.63 11.62 -10.40
N GLY A 352 -10.38 12.03 -10.21
CA GLY A 352 -9.47 11.42 -9.23
C GLY A 352 -9.41 12.26 -7.96
N LYS A 353 -8.79 11.68 -6.94
CA LYS A 353 -8.55 12.30 -5.64
C LYS A 353 -7.10 12.15 -5.25
N PHE A 354 -6.48 13.25 -4.87
CA PHE A 354 -5.16 13.29 -4.29
C PHE A 354 -5.19 13.60 -2.81
N MET A 355 -4.29 12.94 -2.09
CA MET A 355 -3.95 13.25 -0.72
C MET A 355 -2.44 13.30 -0.56
N PHE A 356 -1.95 14.21 0.29
CA PHE A 356 -0.53 14.43 0.52
C PHE A 356 -0.24 14.55 2.02
N THR A 357 0.84 13.94 2.47
CA THR A 357 1.42 14.18 3.80
C THR A 357 2.89 13.75 3.84
N GLY A 358 3.75 14.54 4.46
CA GLY A 358 5.18 14.22 4.67
C GLY A 358 6.00 14.00 3.39
N GLY A 359 5.51 14.44 2.21
CA GLY A 359 6.14 14.16 0.93
C GLY A 359 5.75 12.81 0.34
N VAL A 360 4.70 12.18 0.85
CA VAL A 360 4.05 11.00 0.24
C VAL A 360 2.70 11.44 -0.32
N PHE A 361 2.32 10.89 -1.46
CA PHE A 361 1.00 11.08 -2.04
C PHE A 361 0.27 9.76 -2.21
N GLY A 362 -1.06 9.83 -2.16
CA GLY A 362 -1.97 8.80 -2.65
C GLY A 362 -2.89 9.39 -3.71
N PHE A 363 -3.05 8.69 -4.81
CA PHE A 363 -3.95 9.09 -5.90
C PHE A 363 -4.92 7.95 -6.21
N LEU A 364 -6.21 8.22 -6.14
CA LEU A 364 -7.28 7.29 -6.46
C LEU A 364 -8.14 7.82 -7.60
N GLU A 365 -8.33 7.03 -8.63
CA GLU A 365 -9.19 7.34 -9.78
C GLU A 365 -9.99 6.09 -10.17
N SER A 366 -11.18 6.28 -10.76
CA SER A 366 -11.89 5.20 -11.44
C SER A 366 -11.51 5.18 -12.93
N ARG A 367 -11.00 4.05 -13.41
CA ARG A 367 -10.62 3.85 -14.82
C ARG A 367 -11.42 2.70 -15.41
N GLY A 368 -12.33 3.01 -16.34
CA GLY A 368 -13.14 1.99 -16.99
C GLY A 368 -13.97 1.13 -16.04
N GLY A 369 -14.36 1.70 -14.88
CA GLY A 369 -15.13 0.99 -13.87
C GLY A 369 -14.27 0.27 -12.81
N SER A 370 -12.95 0.20 -12.99
CA SER A 370 -12.02 -0.36 -12.00
C SER A 370 -11.28 0.76 -11.26
N PRO A 371 -11.03 0.61 -9.95
CA PRO A 371 -10.22 1.56 -9.21
C PRO A 371 -8.75 1.49 -9.66
N TYR A 372 -8.14 2.65 -9.81
CA TYR A 372 -6.72 2.82 -10.00
C TYR A 372 -6.17 3.61 -8.83
N PHE A 373 -5.23 3.04 -8.13
CA PHE A 373 -4.58 3.68 -6.98
C PHE A 373 -3.07 3.71 -7.18
N THR A 374 -2.47 4.85 -6.88
CA THR A 374 -1.01 5.02 -6.87
C THR A 374 -0.60 5.60 -5.53
N ILE A 375 0.45 5.05 -4.95
CA ILE A 375 1.12 5.59 -3.78
C ILE A 375 2.59 5.85 -4.12
N GLY A 376 3.12 6.99 -3.69
CA GLY A 376 4.49 7.33 -3.99
C GLY A 376 5.07 8.40 -3.08
N ALA A 377 6.38 8.58 -3.21
CA ALA A 377 7.14 9.54 -2.40
C ALA A 377 7.87 10.56 -3.26
N PHE A 378 8.04 11.73 -2.70
CA PHE A 378 8.70 12.87 -3.30
C PHE A 378 10.19 12.60 -3.53
N VAL A 379 10.65 12.81 -4.75
CA VAL A 379 12.06 12.63 -5.15
C VAL A 379 12.76 13.97 -5.24
N GLN A 380 12.04 14.99 -5.73
CA GLN A 380 12.64 16.29 -6.01
C GLN A 380 11.62 17.42 -5.81
#